data_eac367020b0f4f89445f3d8d095369bb
#
_entry.id   eac367020b0f4f89445f3d8d095369bb
#
_cell.length_a   1.000
_cell.length_b   1.000
_cell.length_c   1.000
_cell.angle_alpha   90.00
_cell.angle_beta   90.00
_cell.angle_gamma   90.00
#
_symmetry.space_group_name_H-M   'P 1'
#
loop_
_entity.id
_entity.type
_entity.pdbx_description
1 polymer ?
#
loop_
_entity_poly.entity_id
_entity_poly.type
_entity_poly.pdbx_seq_one_letter_code
_entity_poly.pdbx_strand_id
1 'polypeptide(L)'
;PGDVAQTGSIKLLGLLNVTQLLSVMDVAYPRISDSSIEGNNLVVTASGKNDDVALGDAGGYIGNGKAVMVKNSDVTNVKKVTAPYHAGGYIGIMRSGSAAEAGDATGDLLNSVLGKILSLKELASVLQAASSKITNCKVSGIKKENEGLTVIADRGSDNAEGYAGGFVGEMQSGHVDNSANAVDSGKGTAVENLLKVEGLRYAGGFGGLVKAGAVAEIGAESSILTKVVDLTGLLSLVNAFVPVISNASVNSVEKGFTVTVTGTLEKDSTKDADTGSAGGFIGCGTGVQISNSDVNKLQHTPVSEPNKLQQEDGSSYYGTGSKYAVSGYRYAGGYIGKAAMGSTAAIGGASVLDKVLSASNLLSALTVVASIIESSDVYGATGGFNVLATDGDGDTGRAGGYAGELLG
;
A
#
# COMPACT_ATOMS: atom_id res chain seq x y z
N PRO A 1 18.60 4.06 -2.88
CA PRO A 1 19.15 5.08 -3.77
C PRO A 1 20.66 5.11 -3.65
N GLY A 2 21.34 5.12 -4.81
CA GLY A 2 22.79 5.30 -4.81
C GLY A 2 23.15 6.66 -4.23
N ASP A 3 24.23 6.73 -3.51
CA ASP A 3 24.70 7.99 -2.93
C ASP A 3 25.27 8.88 -4.05
N VAL A 4 24.48 9.87 -4.48
CA VAL A 4 24.88 10.82 -5.51
C VAL A 4 26.08 11.68 -5.06
N ALA A 5 26.33 11.79 -3.74
CA ALA A 5 27.48 12.52 -3.22
C ALA A 5 28.82 11.76 -3.46
N GLN A 6 28.78 10.44 -3.65
CA GLN A 6 29.98 9.66 -4.00
C GLN A 6 30.38 9.78 -5.48
N THR A 7 29.49 10.23 -6.36
CA THR A 7 29.71 10.27 -7.81
C THR A 7 30.17 11.60 -8.36
N GLY A 8 30.25 12.65 -7.53
CA GLY A 8 30.70 13.96 -7.97
C GLY A 8 30.94 14.95 -6.85
N SER A 9 31.76 15.96 -7.09
CA SER A 9 31.90 17.01 -6.10
C SER A 9 30.59 17.79 -5.98
N ILE A 10 30.17 18.09 -4.77
CA ILE A 10 28.97 18.85 -4.40
C ILE A 10 28.83 20.16 -5.20
N LYS A 11 29.94 20.75 -5.60
CA LYS A 11 29.97 21.95 -6.45
C LYS A 11 29.42 21.72 -7.87
N LEU A 12 29.59 20.53 -8.44
CA LEU A 12 29.06 20.22 -9.78
C LEU A 12 27.55 20.12 -9.77
N LEU A 13 26.98 19.45 -8.78
CA LEU A 13 25.52 19.32 -8.64
C LEU A 13 24.81 20.68 -8.43
N GLY A 14 25.47 21.62 -7.74
CA GLY A 14 24.97 23.00 -7.59
C GLY A 14 24.89 23.79 -8.89
N LEU A 15 25.44 23.30 -9.99
CA LEU A 15 25.39 23.94 -11.32
C LEU A 15 24.31 23.30 -12.23
N LEU A 16 23.76 22.13 -11.85
CA LEU A 16 22.75 21.44 -12.66
C LEU A 16 21.43 22.21 -12.63
N ASN A 17 20.76 22.26 -13.78
CA ASN A 17 19.36 22.65 -13.83
C ASN A 17 18.46 21.45 -13.43
N VAL A 18 17.15 21.69 -13.24
CA VAL A 18 16.20 20.66 -12.80
C VAL A 18 16.19 19.44 -13.75
N THR A 19 16.26 19.65 -15.05
CA THR A 19 16.27 18.56 -16.04
C THR A 19 17.52 17.69 -15.90
N GLN A 20 18.67 18.29 -15.68
CA GLN A 20 19.92 17.56 -15.45
C GLN A 20 19.89 16.82 -14.12
N LEU A 21 19.32 17.43 -13.07
CA LEU A 21 19.12 16.79 -11.78
C LEU A 21 18.21 15.57 -11.89
N LEU A 22 17.08 15.69 -12.60
CA LEU A 22 16.18 14.57 -12.86
C LEU A 22 16.89 13.41 -13.58
N SER A 23 17.76 13.72 -14.55
CA SER A 23 18.56 12.71 -15.24
C SER A 23 19.54 12.02 -14.31
N VAL A 24 20.17 12.73 -13.38
CA VAL A 24 21.07 12.15 -12.37
C VAL A 24 20.28 11.29 -11.39
N MET A 25 19.12 11.76 -10.92
CA MET A 25 18.26 10.97 -10.05
C MET A 25 17.77 9.68 -10.73
N ASP A 26 17.39 9.79 -12.00
CA ASP A 26 16.94 8.63 -12.78
C ASP A 26 18.01 7.52 -12.86
N VAL A 27 19.29 7.88 -12.89
CA VAL A 27 20.42 6.94 -12.85
C VAL A 27 20.70 6.41 -11.44
N ALA A 28 20.42 7.21 -10.40
CA ALA A 28 20.76 6.88 -9.02
C ALA A 28 19.80 5.89 -8.36
N TYR A 29 18.59 5.71 -8.89
CA TYR A 29 17.61 4.81 -8.28
C TYR A 29 17.84 3.34 -8.65
N PRO A 30 17.63 2.41 -7.69
CA PRO A 30 17.67 0.98 -7.97
C PRO A 30 16.65 0.61 -9.04
N ARG A 31 17.13 -0.03 -10.10
CA ARG A 31 16.31 -0.50 -11.20
C ARG A 31 16.46 -2.00 -11.39
N ILE A 32 15.36 -2.65 -11.58
CA ILE A 32 15.28 -4.06 -11.95
C ILE A 32 14.35 -4.15 -13.15
N SER A 33 14.81 -4.73 -14.25
CA SER A 33 13.99 -4.97 -15.42
C SER A 33 14.24 -6.34 -16.00
N ASP A 34 13.18 -6.93 -16.52
CA ASP A 34 13.23 -8.19 -17.29
C ASP A 34 13.95 -9.32 -16.49
N SER A 35 13.71 -9.36 -15.17
CA SER A 35 14.40 -10.25 -14.22
C SER A 35 13.38 -10.93 -13.31
N SER A 36 13.01 -12.16 -13.65
CA SER A 36 11.98 -12.90 -12.93
C SER A 36 12.56 -13.97 -12.00
N ILE A 37 11.83 -14.31 -10.96
CA ILE A 37 12.11 -15.44 -10.07
C ILE A 37 11.13 -16.56 -10.40
N GLU A 38 11.65 -17.71 -10.84
CA GLU A 38 10.88 -18.92 -10.98
C GLU A 38 11.15 -19.85 -9.81
N GLY A 39 10.22 -19.91 -8.86
CA GLY A 39 10.31 -20.76 -7.68
C GLY A 39 9.81 -22.19 -7.95
N ASN A 40 10.25 -23.12 -7.12
CA ASN A 40 9.61 -24.42 -6.96
C ASN A 40 9.15 -24.54 -5.52
N ASN A 41 7.90 -24.14 -5.23
CA ASN A 41 7.38 -23.98 -3.87
C ASN A 41 8.17 -22.91 -3.06
N LEU A 42 8.43 -21.77 -3.63
CA LEU A 42 9.19 -20.69 -2.97
C LEU A 42 8.54 -20.30 -1.63
N VAL A 43 9.33 -20.36 -0.58
CA VAL A 43 8.95 -19.87 0.76
C VAL A 43 9.92 -18.76 1.15
N VAL A 44 9.38 -17.60 1.50
CA VAL A 44 10.14 -16.43 1.98
C VAL A 44 9.72 -16.13 3.40
N THR A 45 10.69 -16.05 4.30
CA THR A 45 10.43 -15.76 5.71
C THR A 45 11.43 -14.72 6.22
N ALA A 46 10.90 -13.62 6.75
CA ALA A 46 11.66 -12.71 7.60
C ALA A 46 11.42 -13.08 9.06
N SER A 47 12.48 -13.16 9.84
CA SER A 47 12.41 -13.47 11.28
C SER A 47 13.23 -12.42 12.03
N GLY A 48 12.61 -11.32 12.43
CA GLY A 48 13.21 -10.33 13.33
C GLY A 48 12.90 -10.69 14.79
N LYS A 49 13.89 -10.61 15.67
CA LYS A 49 13.73 -10.87 17.10
C LYS A 49 14.09 -9.69 18.00
N ASN A 50 14.48 -8.54 17.47
CA ASN A 50 14.90 -7.40 18.28
C ASN A 50 13.86 -6.30 18.30
N ASP A 51 13.51 -5.89 19.52
CA ASP A 51 12.48 -4.90 19.82
C ASP A 51 12.77 -3.47 19.31
N ASP A 52 14.00 -3.19 18.88
CA ASP A 52 14.47 -1.82 18.63
C ASP A 52 14.52 -1.40 17.15
N VAL A 53 14.32 -2.30 16.18
CA VAL A 53 14.38 -1.96 14.76
C VAL A 53 13.35 -2.76 13.97
N ALA A 54 12.58 -2.09 13.14
CA ALA A 54 11.62 -2.69 12.20
C ALA A 54 12.33 -3.54 11.13
N LEU A 55 12.72 -4.77 11.45
CA LEU A 55 13.48 -5.68 10.60
C LEU A 55 12.65 -6.86 10.07
N GLY A 56 11.36 -6.76 10.08
CA GLY A 56 10.47 -7.88 9.78
C GLY A 56 9.71 -7.79 8.45
N ASP A 57 10.35 -7.31 7.36
CA ASP A 57 9.68 -7.16 6.05
C ASP A 57 10.02 -8.33 5.13
N ALA A 58 9.02 -8.97 4.55
CA ALA A 58 9.19 -10.03 3.56
C ALA A 58 8.38 -9.77 2.30
N GLY A 59 8.98 -9.98 1.15
CA GLY A 59 8.34 -10.00 -0.14
C GLY A 59 8.86 -11.15 -0.99
N GLY A 60 8.02 -11.73 -1.82
CA GLY A 60 8.45 -12.79 -2.73
C GLY A 60 9.56 -12.33 -3.68
N TYR A 61 9.58 -11.04 -4.01
CA TYR A 61 10.59 -10.41 -4.86
C TYR A 61 11.49 -9.42 -4.10
N ILE A 62 10.90 -8.52 -3.31
CA ILE A 62 11.60 -7.47 -2.56
C ILE A 62 11.06 -7.43 -1.13
N GLY A 63 11.94 -7.53 -0.11
CA GLY A 63 11.53 -7.35 1.29
C GLY A 63 11.18 -5.90 1.60
N ASN A 64 12.11 -4.98 1.32
CA ASN A 64 11.94 -3.55 1.56
C ASN A 64 12.46 -2.76 0.35
N GLY A 65 11.58 -2.00 -0.29
CA GLY A 65 11.88 -1.21 -1.48
C GLY A 65 11.64 0.27 -1.25
N LYS A 66 12.68 1.08 -1.45
CA LYS A 66 12.62 2.54 -1.38
C LYS A 66 13.14 3.15 -2.67
N ALA A 67 12.35 4.02 -3.29
CA ALA A 67 12.67 4.63 -4.58
C ALA A 67 13.04 3.57 -5.65
N VAL A 68 12.35 2.44 -5.68
CA VAL A 68 12.67 1.33 -6.59
C VAL A 68 11.87 1.45 -7.89
N MET A 69 12.51 1.14 -8.99
CA MET A 69 11.87 0.99 -10.29
C MET A 69 11.97 -0.46 -10.74
N VAL A 70 10.85 -1.15 -10.80
CA VAL A 70 10.80 -2.56 -11.25
C VAL A 70 9.88 -2.67 -12.46
N LYS A 71 10.35 -3.36 -13.49
CA LYS A 71 9.61 -3.52 -14.72
C LYS A 71 9.75 -4.95 -15.29
N ASN A 72 8.64 -5.50 -15.80
CA ASN A 72 8.60 -6.80 -16.48
C ASN A 72 9.29 -7.91 -15.67
N SER A 73 9.04 -7.97 -14.38
CA SER A 73 9.79 -8.84 -13.47
C SER A 73 8.82 -9.57 -12.55
N ASP A 74 8.57 -10.83 -12.82
CA ASP A 74 7.60 -11.65 -12.10
C ASP A 74 8.24 -12.54 -11.04
N VAL A 75 7.46 -12.95 -10.07
CA VAL A 75 7.80 -14.07 -9.19
C VAL A 75 6.71 -15.13 -9.24
N THR A 76 7.11 -16.37 -9.51
CA THR A 76 6.16 -17.47 -9.75
C THR A 76 6.36 -18.64 -8.81
N ASN A 77 5.31 -19.44 -8.66
CA ASN A 77 5.27 -20.63 -7.78
C ASN A 77 5.62 -20.33 -6.32
N VAL A 78 5.17 -19.17 -5.82
CA VAL A 78 5.33 -18.80 -4.41
C VAL A 78 4.32 -19.56 -3.57
N LYS A 79 4.82 -20.31 -2.59
CA LYS A 79 3.96 -21.03 -1.63
C LYS A 79 3.57 -20.17 -0.46
N LYS A 80 4.55 -19.47 0.13
CA LYS A 80 4.33 -18.73 1.36
C LYS A 80 5.29 -17.55 1.50
N VAL A 81 4.76 -16.43 1.96
CA VAL A 81 5.53 -15.28 2.44
C VAL A 81 5.13 -14.99 3.87
N THR A 82 6.10 -14.88 4.78
CA THR A 82 5.83 -14.62 6.20
C THR A 82 6.77 -13.57 6.75
N ALA A 83 6.24 -12.61 7.47
CA ALA A 83 7.02 -11.59 8.18
C ALA A 83 6.32 -11.17 9.47
N PRO A 84 7.05 -10.67 10.47
CA PRO A 84 6.42 -10.06 11.65
C PRO A 84 5.63 -8.79 11.30
N TYR A 85 6.21 -7.88 10.50
CA TYR A 85 5.64 -6.55 10.26
C TYR A 85 4.92 -6.42 8.93
N HIS A 86 5.66 -6.52 7.82
CA HIS A 86 5.12 -6.31 6.48
C HIS A 86 5.37 -7.54 5.62
N ALA A 87 4.31 -8.22 5.25
CA ALA A 87 4.35 -9.37 4.33
C ALA A 87 3.63 -9.02 3.03
N GLY A 88 4.33 -9.08 1.92
CA GLY A 88 3.77 -8.92 0.58
C GLY A 88 4.12 -10.09 -0.32
N GLY A 89 3.17 -10.58 -1.10
CA GLY A 89 3.46 -11.63 -2.05
C GLY A 89 4.57 -11.23 -3.04
N TYR A 90 4.63 -9.95 -3.43
CA TYR A 90 5.66 -9.38 -4.28
C TYR A 90 6.67 -8.52 -3.48
N ILE A 91 6.20 -7.53 -2.75
CA ILE A 91 7.03 -6.61 -1.98
C ILE A 91 6.49 -6.41 -0.57
N GLY A 92 7.35 -6.55 0.46
CA GLY A 92 6.94 -6.39 1.86
C GLY A 92 6.52 -4.96 2.16
N ILE A 93 7.42 -4.01 1.94
CA ILE A 93 7.13 -2.58 2.06
C ILE A 93 7.66 -1.81 0.85
N MET A 94 6.84 -0.90 0.32
CA MET A 94 7.15 -0.02 -0.80
C MET A 94 7.04 1.43 -0.37
N ARG A 95 8.13 2.17 -0.48
CA ARG A 95 8.21 3.60 -0.13
C ARG A 95 8.79 4.40 -1.27
N SER A 96 8.34 5.64 -1.44
CA SER A 96 9.04 6.59 -2.29
C SER A 96 10.32 7.06 -1.61
N GLY A 97 11.32 7.42 -2.40
CA GLY A 97 12.52 8.08 -1.90
C GLY A 97 12.19 9.49 -1.45
N SER A 98 12.96 10.01 -0.50
CA SER A 98 12.90 11.43 -0.16
C SER A 98 13.95 12.21 -0.97
N ALA A 99 13.62 13.45 -1.34
CA ALA A 99 14.62 14.34 -1.95
C ALA A 99 15.80 14.62 -0.98
N ALA A 100 15.54 14.54 0.33
CA ALA A 100 16.57 14.67 1.37
C ALA A 100 17.61 13.54 1.30
N GLU A 101 17.19 12.31 1.03
CA GLU A 101 18.13 11.18 0.97
C GLU A 101 18.99 11.14 -0.29
N ALA A 102 18.54 11.75 -1.38
CA ALA A 102 19.39 11.98 -2.54
C ALA A 102 20.55 12.94 -2.22
N GLY A 103 20.47 13.66 -1.10
CA GLY A 103 21.43 14.68 -0.68
C GLY A 103 22.00 14.52 0.73
N ASP A 104 21.76 13.40 1.40
CA ASP A 104 22.03 13.25 2.85
C ASP A 104 23.51 13.20 3.25
N ALA A 105 24.41 13.26 2.29
CA ALA A 105 25.82 13.46 2.61
C ALA A 105 26.13 14.89 3.06
N THR A 106 25.29 15.87 2.75
CA THR A 106 25.39 17.24 3.27
C THR A 106 24.09 18.00 3.03
N GLY A 107 23.45 18.50 4.08
CA GLY A 107 22.26 19.37 3.99
C GLY A 107 22.40 20.56 3.04
N ASP A 108 23.62 20.91 2.66
CA ASP A 108 23.93 21.98 1.72
C ASP A 108 23.57 21.66 0.26
N LEU A 109 23.59 20.38 -0.15
CA LEU A 109 23.26 20.02 -1.53
C LEU A 109 21.76 20.17 -1.77
N LEU A 110 20.93 19.65 -0.87
CA LEU A 110 19.49 19.78 -0.96
C LEU A 110 19.07 21.25 -0.96
N ASN A 111 19.60 22.04 -0.03
CA ASN A 111 19.32 23.47 0.04
C ASN A 111 19.77 24.22 -1.22
N SER A 112 20.90 23.85 -1.83
CA SER A 112 21.37 24.48 -3.07
C SER A 112 20.51 24.12 -4.29
N VAL A 113 20.00 22.90 -4.35
CA VAL A 113 19.11 22.42 -5.42
C VAL A 113 17.69 22.96 -5.22
N LEU A 114 17.16 22.83 -4.00
CA LEU A 114 15.82 23.34 -3.67
C LEU A 114 15.77 24.89 -3.75
N GLY A 115 16.88 25.57 -3.47
CA GLY A 115 16.99 27.01 -3.67
C GLY A 115 16.91 27.45 -5.14
N LYS A 116 17.13 26.53 -6.09
CA LYS A 116 17.01 26.74 -7.54
C LYS A 116 15.69 26.26 -8.12
N ILE A 117 14.93 25.47 -7.40
CA ILE A 117 13.58 25.09 -7.78
C ILE A 117 12.70 26.32 -7.69
N LEU A 118 12.30 26.83 -8.85
CA LEU A 118 11.57 28.09 -8.99
C LEU A 118 10.05 27.88 -8.97
N SER A 119 9.61 26.62 -9.10
CA SER A 119 8.18 26.30 -9.16
C SER A 119 7.85 24.98 -8.47
N LEU A 120 6.61 24.86 -7.99
CA LEU A 120 6.07 23.61 -7.46
C LEU A 120 6.03 22.48 -8.48
N LYS A 121 5.83 22.81 -9.75
CA LYS A 121 5.82 21.85 -10.85
C LYS A 121 7.19 21.16 -10.97
N GLU A 122 8.27 21.91 -10.82
CA GLU A 122 9.62 21.36 -10.81
C GLU A 122 9.86 20.48 -9.58
N LEU A 123 9.43 20.93 -8.41
CA LEU A 123 9.49 20.12 -7.18
C LEU A 123 8.69 18.81 -7.33
N ALA A 124 7.47 18.91 -7.84
CA ALA A 124 6.64 17.71 -8.10
C ALA A 124 7.31 16.75 -9.07
N SER A 125 7.99 17.25 -10.11
CA SER A 125 8.73 16.41 -11.06
C SER A 125 9.90 15.66 -10.39
N VAL A 126 10.62 16.33 -9.50
CA VAL A 126 11.70 15.71 -8.69
C VAL A 126 11.13 14.61 -7.79
N LEU A 127 10.01 14.87 -7.14
CA LEU A 127 9.36 13.89 -6.24
C LEU A 127 8.75 12.71 -7.00
N GLN A 128 8.15 12.97 -8.16
CA GLN A 128 7.67 11.89 -9.03
C GLN A 128 8.81 11.00 -9.54
N ALA A 129 9.98 11.58 -9.81
CA ALA A 129 11.17 10.81 -10.14
C ALA A 129 11.66 9.96 -8.95
N ALA A 130 11.45 10.45 -7.71
CA ALA A 130 11.76 9.71 -6.50
C ALA A 130 10.70 8.66 -6.11
N SER A 131 9.54 8.63 -6.76
CA SER A 131 8.48 7.67 -6.47
C SER A 131 8.87 6.26 -6.91
N SER A 132 8.61 5.29 -6.05
CA SER A 132 8.72 3.88 -6.44
C SER A 132 7.72 3.54 -7.54
N LYS A 133 8.16 2.79 -8.55
CA LYS A 133 7.32 2.37 -9.68
C LYS A 133 7.49 0.88 -9.93
N ILE A 134 6.38 0.17 -9.93
CA ILE A 134 6.32 -1.25 -10.32
C ILE A 134 5.41 -1.35 -11.54
N THR A 135 5.95 -1.82 -12.64
CA THR A 135 5.25 -1.84 -13.93
C THR A 135 5.32 -3.22 -14.56
N ASN A 136 4.18 -3.77 -14.93
CA ASN A 136 4.05 -5.09 -15.55
C ASN A 136 4.74 -6.21 -14.74
N CYS A 137 4.46 -6.23 -13.46
CA CYS A 137 5.02 -7.19 -12.52
C CYS A 137 3.91 -7.90 -11.77
N LYS A 138 4.04 -9.21 -11.62
CA LYS A 138 3.07 -10.00 -10.87
C LYS A 138 3.73 -11.02 -9.93
N VAL A 139 2.96 -11.43 -8.94
CA VAL A 139 3.25 -12.60 -8.13
C VAL A 139 2.24 -13.69 -8.45
N SER A 140 2.73 -14.90 -8.65
CA SER A 140 1.87 -16.06 -8.84
C SER A 140 2.14 -17.11 -7.78
N GLY A 141 1.07 -17.54 -7.10
CA GLY A 141 1.11 -18.69 -6.22
C GLY A 141 1.23 -19.99 -7.00
N ILE A 142 1.39 -21.10 -6.27
CA ILE A 142 1.41 -22.43 -6.84
C ILE A 142 0.08 -22.71 -7.53
N LYS A 143 0.12 -23.17 -8.77
CA LYS A 143 -1.06 -23.57 -9.53
C LYS A 143 -1.39 -25.02 -9.29
N LYS A 144 -2.00 -25.33 -8.16
CA LYS A 144 -2.42 -26.67 -7.79
C LYS A 144 -3.69 -26.64 -6.95
N GLU A 145 -4.52 -27.66 -7.04
CA GLU A 145 -5.75 -27.72 -6.28
C GLU A 145 -5.45 -27.61 -4.77
N ASN A 146 -6.16 -26.71 -4.07
CA ASN A 146 -6.00 -26.39 -2.65
C ASN A 146 -4.62 -25.86 -2.22
N GLU A 147 -3.75 -25.54 -3.15
CA GLU A 147 -2.48 -24.85 -2.91
C GLU A 147 -2.50 -23.50 -3.62
N GLY A 148 -1.73 -22.55 -3.12
CA GLY A 148 -1.64 -21.21 -3.69
C GLY A 148 -0.72 -20.32 -2.86
N LEU A 149 -0.68 -19.03 -3.20
CA LEU A 149 0.04 -18.05 -2.44
C LEU A 149 -0.63 -17.83 -1.07
N THR A 150 0.12 -18.02 -0.01
CA THR A 150 -0.27 -17.65 1.35
C THR A 150 0.65 -16.54 1.86
N VAL A 151 0.07 -15.43 2.32
CA VAL A 151 0.81 -14.28 2.87
C VAL A 151 0.38 -14.06 4.31
N ILE A 152 1.35 -14.00 5.24
CA ILE A 152 1.09 -13.87 6.67
C ILE A 152 1.99 -12.80 7.27
N ALA A 153 1.39 -11.83 7.96
CA ALA A 153 2.07 -10.87 8.80
C ALA A 153 1.54 -11.00 10.23
N ASP A 154 2.30 -11.74 11.06
CA ASP A 154 1.90 -12.09 12.41
C ASP A 154 2.97 -11.65 13.42
N ARG A 155 2.93 -10.45 13.90
CA ARG A 155 3.76 -10.13 15.05
C ARG A 155 3.16 -10.76 16.31
N GLY A 156 3.89 -11.72 16.91
CA GLY A 156 3.55 -12.22 18.25
C GLY A 156 3.71 -11.11 19.30
N SER A 157 2.70 -10.92 20.08
CA SER A 157 2.57 -10.28 21.40
C SER A 157 2.61 -8.77 21.56
N ASP A 158 3.19 -7.94 20.71
CA ASP A 158 3.18 -6.48 20.95
C ASP A 158 2.61 -5.68 19.77
N ASN A 159 1.45 -5.24 19.91
CA ASN A 159 0.53 -4.28 19.26
C ASN A 159 0.97 -3.35 18.12
N ALA A 160 2.07 -3.56 17.43
CA ALA A 160 2.50 -2.70 16.36
C ALA A 160 2.55 -3.46 15.02
N GLU A 161 1.96 -2.89 14.00
CA GLU A 161 2.08 -3.32 12.59
C GLU A 161 1.47 -4.71 12.30
N GLY A 162 1.98 -5.52 11.40
CA GLY A 162 1.37 -6.76 10.96
C GLY A 162 0.43 -6.54 9.77
N TYR A 163 1.00 -5.97 8.68
CA TYR A 163 0.27 -5.66 7.46
C TYR A 163 0.57 -6.70 6.38
N ALA A 164 -0.45 -7.38 5.91
CA ALA A 164 -0.35 -8.42 4.91
C ALA A 164 -1.07 -8.05 3.62
N GLY A 165 -0.41 -8.25 2.49
CA GLY A 165 -1.00 -8.06 1.17
C GLY A 165 -0.57 -9.13 0.17
N GLY A 166 -1.48 -9.56 -0.68
CA GLY A 166 -1.16 -10.52 -1.74
C GLY A 166 -0.06 -10.00 -2.69
N PHE A 167 0.03 -8.68 -2.87
CA PHE A 167 1.09 -8.02 -3.62
C PHE A 167 2.03 -7.23 -2.69
N VAL A 168 1.51 -6.31 -1.90
CA VAL A 168 2.29 -5.43 -1.04
C VAL A 168 1.79 -5.42 0.40
N GLY A 169 2.68 -5.60 1.40
CA GLY A 169 2.31 -5.49 2.81
C GLY A 169 1.94 -4.05 3.18
N GLU A 170 2.86 -3.10 2.93
CA GLU A 170 2.62 -1.66 3.08
C GLU A 170 3.09 -0.90 1.85
N MET A 171 2.27 0.03 1.35
CA MET A 171 2.61 0.96 0.28
C MET A 171 2.45 2.40 0.77
N GLN A 172 3.56 3.13 0.80
CA GLN A 172 3.59 4.56 1.09
C GLN A 172 3.91 5.31 -0.19
N SER A 173 2.90 5.89 -0.82
CA SER A 173 2.99 6.50 -2.14
C SER A 173 3.52 5.53 -3.23
N GLY A 174 3.83 6.04 -4.40
CA GLY A 174 4.34 5.23 -5.51
C GLY A 174 3.23 4.71 -6.45
N HIS A 175 3.66 4.03 -7.51
CA HIS A 175 2.76 3.63 -8.59
C HIS A 175 2.93 2.16 -8.92
N VAL A 176 1.81 1.45 -9.05
CA VAL A 176 1.74 0.09 -9.60
C VAL A 176 0.85 0.10 -10.82
N ASP A 177 1.38 -0.32 -11.97
CA ASP A 177 0.62 -0.43 -13.22
C ASP A 177 0.99 -1.70 -13.99
N ASN A 178 0.00 -2.55 -14.21
CA ASN A 178 0.15 -3.81 -14.92
C ASN A 178 -0.61 -3.84 -16.26
N SER A 179 -0.73 -2.72 -16.95
CA SER A 179 -1.49 -2.56 -18.18
C SER A 179 -1.04 -3.50 -19.32
N ALA A 180 0.25 -3.82 -19.42
CA ALA A 180 0.74 -4.77 -20.41
C ALA A 180 0.46 -6.24 -20.08
N ASN A 181 0.09 -6.54 -18.82
CA ASN A 181 -0.35 -7.87 -18.40
C ASN A 181 -1.87 -8.02 -18.48
N ALA A 182 -2.56 -7.14 -19.22
CA ALA A 182 -3.99 -7.20 -19.42
C ALA A 182 -4.33 -8.44 -20.30
N VAL A 183 -5.21 -9.28 -19.77
CA VAL A 183 -5.85 -10.39 -20.50
C VAL A 183 -7.22 -9.95 -20.99
N ASP A 184 -7.94 -10.79 -21.67
CA ASP A 184 -9.20 -10.56 -22.42
C ASP A 184 -10.21 -9.53 -21.87
N SER A 185 -10.13 -9.19 -20.58
CA SER A 185 -10.96 -8.15 -19.93
C SER A 185 -10.43 -6.72 -20.06
N GLY A 186 -9.22 -6.53 -20.61
CA GLY A 186 -8.52 -5.25 -20.63
C GLY A 186 -7.96 -4.81 -19.27
N LYS A 187 -8.08 -5.64 -18.23
CA LYS A 187 -7.56 -5.39 -16.88
C LYS A 187 -6.33 -6.26 -16.61
N GLY A 188 -5.25 -5.66 -16.14
CA GLY A 188 -4.02 -6.38 -15.77
C GLY A 188 -4.15 -7.13 -14.45
N THR A 189 -3.19 -7.99 -14.19
CA THR A 189 -3.14 -8.83 -12.98
C THR A 189 -1.86 -8.58 -12.20
N ALA A 190 -2.00 -8.33 -10.89
CA ALA A 190 -0.88 -8.22 -9.95
C ALA A 190 -0.66 -9.50 -9.14
N VAL A 191 -1.73 -10.20 -8.80
CA VAL A 191 -1.69 -11.42 -7.98
C VAL A 191 -2.43 -12.56 -8.68
N GLU A 192 -1.80 -13.71 -8.82
CA GLU A 192 -2.42 -14.92 -9.33
C GLU A 192 -2.33 -16.07 -8.34
N ASN A 193 -3.33 -16.95 -8.37
CA ASN A 193 -3.41 -18.12 -7.50
C ASN A 193 -3.26 -17.77 -6.01
N LEU A 194 -3.90 -16.69 -5.57
CA LEU A 194 -3.97 -16.34 -4.15
C LEU A 194 -4.86 -17.32 -3.42
N LEU A 195 -4.39 -17.82 -2.29
CA LEU A 195 -5.13 -18.73 -1.41
C LEU A 195 -5.55 -18.04 -0.10
N LYS A 196 -4.63 -17.31 0.53
CA LYS A 196 -4.86 -16.74 1.85
C LYS A 196 -4.00 -15.51 2.10
N VAL A 197 -4.59 -14.48 2.72
CA VAL A 197 -3.88 -13.36 3.32
C VAL A 197 -4.30 -13.23 4.77
N GLU A 198 -3.31 -13.13 5.66
CA GLU A 198 -3.55 -13.00 7.10
C GLU A 198 -2.64 -11.91 7.67
N GLY A 199 -3.24 -10.87 8.22
CA GLY A 199 -2.54 -9.77 8.87
C GLY A 199 -2.97 -9.62 10.32
N LEU A 200 -2.08 -9.07 11.16
CA LEU A 200 -2.46 -8.75 12.53
C LEU A 200 -3.40 -7.53 12.57
N ARG A 201 -3.07 -6.47 11.83
CA ARG A 201 -3.81 -5.19 11.81
C ARG A 201 -4.52 -4.91 10.50
N TYR A 202 -3.83 -5.11 9.39
CA TYR A 202 -4.38 -4.86 8.05
C TYR A 202 -4.11 -6.04 7.13
N ALA A 203 -5.14 -6.47 6.42
CA ALA A 203 -5.02 -7.54 5.44
C ALA A 203 -5.78 -7.19 4.16
N GLY A 204 -5.16 -7.40 3.00
CA GLY A 204 -5.78 -7.18 1.70
C GLY A 204 -5.26 -8.09 0.61
N GLY A 205 -6.11 -8.47 -0.33
CA GLY A 205 -5.72 -9.33 -1.45
C GLY A 205 -4.62 -8.73 -2.31
N PHE A 206 -4.59 -7.40 -2.46
CA PHE A 206 -3.49 -6.65 -3.06
C PHE A 206 -2.58 -6.05 -1.99
N GLY A 207 -3.12 -5.21 -1.11
CA GLY A 207 -2.34 -4.45 -0.14
C GLY A 207 -2.92 -4.47 1.28
N GLY A 208 -2.07 -4.64 2.30
CA GLY A 208 -2.49 -4.53 3.70
C GLY A 208 -2.82 -3.09 4.07
N LEU A 209 -1.83 -2.22 4.00
CA LEU A 209 -1.96 -0.78 4.19
C LEU A 209 -1.46 -0.03 2.96
N VAL A 210 -2.30 0.84 2.40
CA VAL A 210 -1.92 1.73 1.29
C VAL A 210 -2.24 3.16 1.69
N LYS A 211 -1.22 4.00 1.79
CA LYS A 211 -1.39 5.38 2.27
C LYS A 211 -0.58 6.38 1.45
N ALA A 212 -1.10 7.59 1.36
CA ALA A 212 -0.34 8.71 0.81
C ALA A 212 0.91 8.97 1.67
N GLY A 213 2.02 9.27 1.01
CA GLY A 213 3.24 9.71 1.67
C GLY A 213 3.08 11.12 2.25
N ALA A 214 3.93 11.48 3.20
CA ALA A 214 3.92 12.82 3.79
C ALA A 214 4.94 13.74 3.11
N VAL A 215 4.55 14.98 2.84
CA VAL A 215 5.46 16.03 2.33
C VAL A 215 6.60 16.29 3.30
N ALA A 216 6.38 16.09 4.60
CA ALA A 216 7.41 16.20 5.62
C ALA A 216 8.57 15.20 5.45
N GLU A 217 8.32 14.04 4.81
CA GLU A 217 9.37 13.06 4.48
C GLU A 217 10.38 13.57 3.43
N ILE A 218 10.06 14.69 2.77
CA ILE A 218 10.96 15.32 1.79
C ILE A 218 12.13 16.07 2.47
N GLY A 219 12.12 16.24 3.79
CA GLY A 219 13.08 17.10 4.50
C GLY A 219 12.93 18.58 4.16
N ALA A 220 11.82 18.98 3.54
CA ALA A 220 11.53 20.36 3.19
C ALA A 220 11.07 21.12 4.44
N GLU A 221 12.00 21.64 5.20
CA GLU A 221 11.66 22.71 6.13
C GLU A 221 10.95 23.84 5.39
N SER A 222 10.03 24.46 6.04
CA SER A 222 9.02 25.42 5.61
C SER A 222 9.39 26.48 4.54
N SER A 223 10.66 26.67 4.21
CA SER A 223 11.13 27.74 3.30
C SER A 223 10.76 27.54 1.82
N ILE A 224 10.57 26.29 1.35
CA ILE A 224 10.19 26.00 -0.04
C ILE A 224 8.69 26.13 -0.22
N LEU A 225 7.93 25.60 0.72
CA LEU A 225 6.47 25.69 0.72
C LEU A 225 5.99 27.15 0.88
N THR A 226 6.79 28.02 1.47
CA THR A 226 6.46 29.45 1.57
C THR A 226 6.58 30.24 0.25
N LYS A 227 7.29 29.69 -0.74
CA LYS A 227 7.42 30.29 -2.09
C LYS A 227 6.30 29.83 -3.04
N VAL A 228 5.44 28.95 -2.59
CA VAL A 228 4.36 28.36 -3.37
C VAL A 228 3.21 29.35 -3.53
N VAL A 229 2.93 29.75 -4.73
CA VAL A 229 1.84 30.70 -5.09
C VAL A 229 0.91 30.11 -6.15
N ASP A 230 1.16 28.92 -6.67
CA ASP A 230 0.44 28.36 -7.81
C ASP A 230 -0.28 27.04 -7.46
N LEU A 231 -1.59 27.00 -7.70
CA LEU A 231 -2.46 25.83 -7.50
C LEU A 231 -2.03 24.62 -8.34
N THR A 232 -1.65 24.86 -9.59
CA THR A 232 -1.26 23.76 -10.50
C THR A 232 -0.04 23.01 -9.98
N GLY A 233 0.90 23.75 -9.42
CA GLY A 233 2.07 23.19 -8.77
C GLY A 233 1.73 22.44 -7.49
N LEU A 234 0.81 22.95 -6.68
CA LEU A 234 0.34 22.26 -5.46
C LEU A 234 -0.35 20.94 -5.80
N LEU A 235 -1.23 20.92 -6.79
CA LEU A 235 -1.89 19.69 -7.25
C LEU A 235 -0.88 18.66 -7.78
N SER A 236 0.13 19.12 -8.53
CA SER A 236 1.20 18.26 -9.03
C SER A 236 2.04 17.69 -7.88
N LEU A 237 2.28 18.48 -6.84
CA LEU A 237 2.99 18.06 -5.64
C LEU A 237 2.20 16.98 -4.89
N VAL A 238 0.92 17.20 -4.65
CA VAL A 238 0.05 16.24 -3.97
C VAL A 238 -0.02 14.93 -4.74
N ASN A 239 -0.17 14.98 -6.06
CA ASN A 239 -0.18 13.80 -6.92
C ASN A 239 1.12 12.97 -6.85
N ALA A 240 2.25 13.57 -6.53
CA ALA A 240 3.49 12.83 -6.35
C ALA A 240 3.50 11.91 -5.11
N PHE A 241 2.64 12.20 -4.13
CA PHE A 241 2.54 11.43 -2.88
C PHE A 241 1.36 10.49 -2.82
N VAL A 242 0.41 10.61 -3.72
CA VAL A 242 -0.76 9.72 -3.77
C VAL A 242 -0.34 8.36 -4.33
N PRO A 243 -0.64 7.26 -3.63
CA PRO A 243 -0.44 5.94 -4.20
C PRO A 243 -1.44 5.71 -5.34
N VAL A 244 -0.92 5.30 -6.48
CA VAL A 244 -1.72 5.00 -7.68
C VAL A 244 -1.58 3.52 -8.02
N ILE A 245 -2.71 2.84 -8.12
CA ILE A 245 -2.80 1.42 -8.45
C ILE A 245 -3.72 1.28 -9.66
N SER A 246 -3.19 0.80 -10.75
CA SER A 246 -3.94 0.61 -11.98
C SER A 246 -3.69 -0.77 -12.60
N ASN A 247 -4.72 -1.35 -13.19
CA ASN A 247 -4.62 -2.64 -13.88
C ASN A 247 -3.98 -3.74 -13.02
N ALA A 248 -4.33 -3.81 -11.73
CA ALA A 248 -3.66 -4.63 -10.74
C ALA A 248 -4.57 -5.66 -10.06
N SER A 249 -5.41 -6.35 -10.84
CA SER A 249 -6.40 -7.30 -10.34
C SER A 249 -5.78 -8.44 -9.52
N VAL A 250 -6.55 -8.93 -8.57
CA VAL A 250 -6.23 -10.07 -7.70
C VAL A 250 -7.04 -11.27 -8.13
N ASN A 251 -6.36 -12.33 -8.52
CA ASN A 251 -6.93 -13.61 -8.94
C ASN A 251 -6.57 -14.70 -7.93
N SER A 252 -7.56 -15.47 -7.53
CA SER A 252 -7.39 -16.57 -6.58
C SER A 252 -7.11 -17.91 -7.27
N VAL A 253 -6.88 -18.93 -6.43
CA VAL A 253 -7.04 -20.33 -6.81
C VAL A 253 -8.50 -20.61 -7.19
N GLU A 254 -8.76 -21.78 -7.80
CA GLU A 254 -10.09 -22.11 -8.32
C GLU A 254 -11.21 -22.01 -7.27
N LYS A 255 -10.94 -22.44 -6.04
CA LYS A 255 -11.91 -22.41 -4.93
C LYS A 255 -12.08 -21.02 -4.28
N GLY A 256 -11.27 -20.05 -4.66
CA GLY A 256 -11.28 -18.72 -4.08
C GLY A 256 -10.21 -18.52 -3.00
N PHE A 257 -10.17 -17.31 -2.43
CA PHE A 257 -9.22 -16.94 -1.38
C PHE A 257 -9.89 -16.25 -0.19
N THR A 258 -9.19 -16.23 0.93
CA THR A 258 -9.63 -15.56 2.15
C THR A 258 -8.68 -14.46 2.57
N VAL A 259 -9.26 -13.42 3.19
CA VAL A 259 -8.52 -12.31 3.83
C VAL A 259 -8.96 -12.18 5.27
N THR A 260 -8.02 -12.28 6.21
CA THR A 260 -8.34 -12.29 7.63
C THR A 260 -7.40 -11.36 8.42
N VAL A 261 -7.98 -10.57 9.31
CA VAL A 261 -7.26 -9.88 10.37
C VAL A 261 -7.39 -10.69 11.65
N THR A 262 -6.26 -11.02 12.29
CA THR A 262 -6.19 -11.88 13.47
C THR A 262 -5.99 -11.12 14.78
N GLY A 263 -5.56 -9.85 14.72
CA GLY A 263 -5.35 -9.04 15.90
C GLY A 263 -6.66 -8.59 16.52
N THR A 264 -6.75 -8.73 17.84
CA THR A 264 -7.76 -8.10 18.67
C THR A 264 -7.13 -6.85 19.28
N LEU A 265 -7.82 -5.71 19.22
CA LEU A 265 -7.36 -4.51 19.88
C LEU A 265 -7.61 -4.63 21.39
N GLU A 266 -6.59 -4.36 22.21
CA GLU A 266 -6.83 -4.16 23.63
C GLU A 266 -7.73 -2.93 23.86
N LYS A 267 -8.62 -3.05 24.81
CA LYS A 267 -9.69 -2.09 25.16
C LYS A 267 -9.23 -0.65 25.43
N ASP A 268 -7.94 -0.44 25.67
CA ASP A 268 -7.36 0.86 26.10
C ASP A 268 -6.65 1.64 24.98
N SER A 269 -6.59 1.15 23.75
CA SER A 269 -5.88 1.86 22.68
C SER A 269 -6.77 2.93 22.03
N THR A 270 -6.98 4.04 22.71
CA THR A 270 -7.52 5.28 22.10
C THR A 270 -6.62 5.82 20.97
N LYS A 271 -5.45 5.22 20.74
CA LYS A 271 -4.44 5.70 19.80
C LYS A 271 -4.59 5.15 18.37
N ASP A 272 -5.33 4.07 18.16
CA ASP A 272 -5.38 3.42 16.86
C ASP A 272 -6.82 3.09 16.41
N ALA A 273 -7.64 4.13 16.27
CA ALA A 273 -9.03 4.02 15.78
C ALA A 273 -9.16 3.30 14.41
N ASP A 274 -8.04 3.08 13.71
CA ASP A 274 -8.00 2.61 12.33
C ASP A 274 -7.58 1.14 12.17
N THR A 275 -7.28 0.44 13.26
CA THR A 275 -6.76 -0.93 13.22
C THR A 275 -7.84 -1.99 13.06
N GLY A 276 -7.47 -3.16 12.52
CA GLY A 276 -8.37 -4.29 12.37
C GLY A 276 -9.19 -4.28 11.07
N SER A 277 -8.60 -3.77 9.97
CA SER A 277 -9.24 -3.67 8.67
C SER A 277 -8.87 -4.81 7.72
N ALA A 278 -9.86 -5.47 7.13
CA ALA A 278 -9.70 -6.47 6.09
C ALA A 278 -10.45 -6.08 4.80
N GLY A 279 -9.81 -6.24 3.66
CA GLY A 279 -10.43 -6.00 2.35
C GLY A 279 -10.01 -7.00 1.30
N GLY A 280 -10.90 -7.38 0.41
CA GLY A 280 -10.57 -8.29 -0.69
C GLY A 280 -9.46 -7.74 -1.59
N PHE A 281 -9.34 -6.42 -1.72
CA PHE A 281 -8.25 -5.74 -2.42
C PHE A 281 -7.30 -5.03 -1.44
N ILE A 282 -7.80 -4.08 -0.66
CA ILE A 282 -6.99 -3.32 0.31
C ILE A 282 -7.61 -3.41 1.71
N GLY A 283 -6.78 -3.70 2.72
CA GLY A 283 -7.20 -3.67 4.12
C GLY A 283 -7.57 -2.25 4.56
N CYS A 284 -6.62 -1.34 4.50
CA CYS A 284 -6.83 0.08 4.80
C CYS A 284 -6.20 0.97 3.72
N GLY A 285 -6.97 1.89 3.16
CA GLY A 285 -6.56 2.85 2.15
C GLY A 285 -6.72 4.29 2.62
N THR A 286 -5.70 5.12 2.45
CA THR A 286 -5.75 6.54 2.79
C THR A 286 -5.21 7.38 1.65
N GLY A 287 -6.07 8.18 1.01
CA GLY A 287 -5.71 8.97 -0.15
C GLY A 287 -5.21 8.11 -1.31
N VAL A 288 -5.87 6.99 -1.62
CA VAL A 288 -5.45 6.03 -2.65
C VAL A 288 -6.25 6.20 -3.92
N GLN A 289 -5.60 6.14 -5.07
CA GLN A 289 -6.25 6.11 -6.39
C GLN A 289 -6.13 4.71 -7.00
N ILE A 290 -7.27 4.08 -7.25
CA ILE A 290 -7.35 2.72 -7.80
C ILE A 290 -8.21 2.75 -9.06
N SER A 291 -7.75 2.10 -10.12
CA SER A 291 -8.52 1.96 -11.35
C SER A 291 -8.30 0.60 -12.01
N ASN A 292 -9.33 0.11 -12.69
CA ASN A 292 -9.29 -1.12 -13.49
C ASN A 292 -8.67 -2.33 -12.75
N SER A 293 -9.03 -2.52 -11.48
CA SER A 293 -8.39 -3.51 -10.61
C SER A 293 -9.44 -4.33 -9.87
N ASP A 294 -9.68 -5.55 -10.31
CA ASP A 294 -10.74 -6.40 -9.77
C ASP A 294 -10.25 -7.36 -8.68
N VAL A 295 -11.18 -7.78 -7.86
CA VAL A 295 -11.03 -8.90 -6.94
C VAL A 295 -11.82 -10.09 -7.49
N ASN A 296 -11.13 -11.16 -7.85
CA ASN A 296 -11.73 -12.32 -8.49
C ASN A 296 -11.74 -13.54 -7.56
N LYS A 297 -12.92 -14.08 -7.35
CA LYS A 297 -13.20 -15.30 -6.59
C LYS A 297 -12.84 -15.20 -5.10
N LEU A 298 -13.43 -14.25 -4.38
CA LEU A 298 -13.48 -14.34 -2.92
C LEU A 298 -14.16 -15.66 -2.51
N GLN A 299 -13.57 -16.35 -1.54
CA GLN A 299 -14.04 -17.66 -1.13
C GLN A 299 -15.36 -17.56 -0.35
N HIS A 300 -16.37 -18.27 -0.83
CA HIS A 300 -17.53 -18.62 -0.04
C HIS A 300 -17.42 -20.07 0.39
N THR A 301 -17.39 -20.33 1.67
CA THR A 301 -17.63 -21.68 2.19
C THR A 301 -19.11 -21.76 2.55
N PRO A 302 -19.92 -22.59 1.87
CA PRO A 302 -21.30 -22.83 2.29
C PRO A 302 -21.28 -23.34 3.72
N VAL A 303 -21.81 -22.58 4.64
CA VAL A 303 -21.96 -22.98 6.03
C VAL A 303 -23.40 -23.40 6.20
N SER A 304 -23.63 -24.66 6.47
CA SER A 304 -24.96 -25.16 6.82
C SER A 304 -25.49 -24.51 8.10
N GLU A 305 -24.61 -24.07 8.98
CA GLU A 305 -24.90 -23.14 10.09
C GLU A 305 -23.65 -22.38 10.50
N PRO A 306 -23.73 -21.07 10.79
CA PRO A 306 -22.63 -20.33 11.40
C PRO A 306 -22.36 -20.93 12.79
N ASN A 307 -21.11 -21.24 13.12
CA ASN A 307 -20.74 -21.61 14.49
C ASN A 307 -21.03 -20.40 15.40
N LYS A 308 -22.14 -20.45 16.10
CA LYS A 308 -22.40 -19.55 17.21
C LYS A 308 -21.45 -19.95 18.33
N LEU A 309 -20.47 -19.12 18.58
CA LEU A 309 -19.71 -19.20 19.81
C LEU A 309 -20.52 -18.43 20.87
N GLN A 310 -20.88 -19.08 21.96
CA GLN A 310 -21.49 -18.39 23.11
C GLN A 310 -20.40 -17.82 23.99
N GLN A 311 -20.52 -16.57 24.30
CA GLN A 311 -19.73 -15.95 25.37
C GLN A 311 -20.29 -16.36 26.73
N GLU A 312 -19.48 -16.27 27.79
CA GLU A 312 -19.90 -16.57 29.16
C GLU A 312 -21.07 -15.70 29.65
N ASP A 313 -21.30 -14.54 29.01
CA ASP A 313 -22.44 -13.65 29.28
C ASP A 313 -23.74 -14.04 28.57
N GLY A 314 -23.74 -15.15 27.82
CA GLY A 314 -24.88 -15.64 27.05
C GLY A 314 -25.07 -14.98 25.70
N SER A 315 -24.24 -14.01 25.32
CA SER A 315 -24.23 -13.44 23.98
C SER A 315 -23.57 -14.41 22.99
N SER A 316 -24.05 -14.40 21.77
CA SER A 316 -23.49 -15.23 20.70
C SER A 316 -22.72 -14.34 19.71
N TYR A 317 -21.49 -14.68 19.42
CA TYR A 317 -20.77 -14.07 18.33
C TYR A 317 -20.29 -15.13 17.33
N TYR A 318 -20.07 -14.70 16.09
CA TYR A 318 -19.55 -15.59 15.07
C TYR A 318 -18.02 -15.62 15.15
N GLY A 319 -17.46 -16.76 15.53
CA GLY A 319 -16.01 -16.90 15.68
C GLY A 319 -15.25 -16.63 14.37
N THR A 320 -14.06 -16.08 14.51
CA THR A 320 -13.08 -15.85 13.44
C THR A 320 -12.54 -17.19 12.91
N GLY A 321 -13.34 -17.94 12.25
CA GLY A 321 -12.91 -19.20 11.60
C GLY A 321 -13.02 -19.05 10.09
N SER A 322 -12.38 -19.95 9.36
CA SER A 322 -12.25 -20.04 7.89
C SER A 322 -13.56 -20.02 7.06
N LYS A 323 -14.62 -19.46 7.58
CA LYS A 323 -15.98 -19.44 7.01
C LYS A 323 -16.33 -18.16 6.28
N TYR A 324 -15.53 -17.10 6.46
CA TYR A 324 -15.74 -15.81 5.82
C TYR A 324 -14.67 -15.58 4.79
N ALA A 325 -15.07 -15.04 3.64
CA ALA A 325 -14.11 -14.65 2.61
C ALA A 325 -13.25 -13.49 3.09
N VAL A 326 -13.85 -12.51 3.76
CA VAL A 326 -13.15 -11.38 4.37
C VAL A 326 -13.58 -11.27 5.84
N SER A 327 -12.62 -11.28 6.75
CA SER A 327 -12.85 -11.12 8.17
C SER A 327 -11.93 -10.07 8.76
N GLY A 328 -12.50 -8.97 9.21
CA GLY A 328 -11.84 -7.87 9.91
C GLY A 328 -12.27 -7.78 11.36
N TYR A 329 -11.48 -7.09 12.21
CA TYR A 329 -11.90 -6.80 13.56
C TYR A 329 -12.91 -5.63 13.58
N ARG A 330 -12.52 -4.45 13.08
CA ARG A 330 -13.40 -3.28 13.02
C ARG A 330 -14.05 -3.09 11.66
N TYR A 331 -13.27 -3.26 10.59
CA TYR A 331 -13.73 -2.98 9.25
C TYR A 331 -13.50 -4.17 8.34
N ALA A 332 -14.51 -4.54 7.60
CA ALA A 332 -14.41 -5.59 6.60
C ALA A 332 -15.17 -5.22 5.33
N GLY A 333 -14.53 -5.32 4.18
CA GLY A 333 -15.12 -5.03 2.89
C GLY A 333 -14.72 -6.04 1.82
N GLY A 334 -15.64 -6.39 0.94
CA GLY A 334 -15.34 -7.28 -0.20
C GLY A 334 -14.23 -6.73 -1.09
N TYR A 335 -14.10 -5.41 -1.19
CA TYR A 335 -13.03 -4.73 -1.90
C TYR A 335 -12.05 -4.02 -0.94
N ILE A 336 -12.55 -3.10 -0.14
CA ILE A 336 -11.73 -2.31 0.79
C ILE A 336 -12.32 -2.34 2.20
N GLY A 337 -11.49 -2.66 3.20
CA GLY A 337 -11.93 -2.67 4.59
C GLY A 337 -12.28 -1.28 5.08
N LYS A 338 -11.35 -0.34 4.95
CA LYS A 338 -11.53 1.08 5.25
C LYS A 338 -10.88 1.93 4.17
N ALA A 339 -11.60 2.95 3.69
CA ALA A 339 -11.03 4.01 2.86
C ALA A 339 -11.27 5.36 3.52
N ALA A 340 -10.22 6.15 3.60
CA ALA A 340 -10.27 7.50 4.13
C ALA A 340 -9.56 8.48 3.19
N MET A 341 -9.91 9.75 3.30
CA MET A 341 -9.18 10.82 2.65
C MET A 341 -7.77 10.91 3.24
N GLY A 342 -6.77 11.18 2.41
CA GLY A 342 -5.42 11.48 2.85
C GLY A 342 -5.39 12.72 3.74
N SER A 343 -4.50 12.75 4.72
CA SER A 343 -4.36 13.89 5.61
C SER A 343 -3.87 15.13 4.86
N THR A 344 -4.58 16.25 4.97
CA THR A 344 -4.12 17.54 4.47
C THR A 344 -2.85 18.02 5.19
N ALA A 345 -2.59 17.54 6.40
CA ALA A 345 -1.32 17.77 7.10
C ALA A 345 -0.12 17.12 6.35
N ALA A 346 -0.36 16.06 5.58
CA ALA A 346 0.64 15.48 4.68
C ALA A 346 1.07 16.44 3.56
N ILE A 347 0.26 17.48 3.26
CA ILE A 347 0.52 18.48 2.20
C ILE A 347 1.36 19.66 2.73
N GLY A 348 1.86 19.63 3.96
CA GLY A 348 2.74 20.69 4.47
C GLY A 348 2.12 21.66 5.49
N GLY A 349 1.02 21.26 6.11
CA GLY A 349 0.41 21.99 7.23
C GLY A 349 -0.46 23.20 6.85
N ALA A 350 -1.12 23.76 7.84
CA ALA A 350 -2.09 24.86 7.69
C ALA A 350 -1.52 26.11 6.99
N SER A 351 -0.22 26.37 7.11
CA SER A 351 0.42 27.57 6.54
C SER A 351 0.50 27.59 5.01
N VAL A 352 0.45 26.43 4.35
CA VAL A 352 0.43 26.33 2.87
C VAL A 352 -1.01 26.49 2.39
N LEU A 353 -1.94 25.87 3.07
CA LEU A 353 -3.37 25.98 2.78
C LEU A 353 -3.86 27.44 2.91
N ASP A 354 -3.45 28.19 3.93
CA ASP A 354 -3.83 29.58 4.14
C ASP A 354 -3.42 30.52 3.00
N LYS A 355 -2.36 30.19 2.25
CA LYS A 355 -1.86 31.01 1.14
C LYS A 355 -2.51 30.70 -0.21
N VAL A 356 -3.11 29.52 -0.35
CA VAL A 356 -3.67 29.03 -1.63
C VAL A 356 -5.19 29.16 -1.67
N LEU A 357 -5.81 29.62 -0.59
CA LEU A 357 -7.26 29.55 -0.36
C LEU A 357 -8.07 30.53 -1.24
N SER A 358 -8.40 30.07 -2.46
CA SER A 358 -9.76 30.26 -2.97
C SER A 358 -10.56 28.96 -2.73
N ALA A 359 -11.89 29.04 -2.57
CA ALA A 359 -12.72 27.86 -2.32
C ALA A 359 -12.60 26.79 -3.44
N SER A 360 -12.39 27.21 -4.69
CA SER A 360 -12.16 26.33 -5.84
C SER A 360 -10.81 25.60 -5.75
N ASN A 361 -9.79 26.24 -5.23
CA ASN A 361 -8.44 25.68 -5.08
C ASN A 361 -8.40 24.64 -3.97
N LEU A 362 -9.08 24.93 -2.86
CA LEU A 362 -9.24 23.98 -1.75
C LEU A 362 -9.99 22.72 -2.19
N LEU A 363 -11.09 22.89 -2.93
CA LEU A 363 -11.86 21.74 -3.44
C LEU A 363 -11.01 20.85 -4.36
N SER A 364 -10.22 21.44 -5.25
CA SER A 364 -9.31 20.71 -6.14
C SER A 364 -8.22 19.97 -5.35
N ALA A 365 -7.63 20.58 -4.33
CA ALA A 365 -6.61 19.95 -3.49
C ALA A 365 -7.22 18.79 -2.67
N LEU A 366 -8.44 18.96 -2.14
CA LEU A 366 -9.16 17.91 -1.42
C LEU A 366 -9.52 16.72 -2.33
N THR A 367 -9.88 16.97 -3.59
CA THR A 367 -10.18 15.91 -4.56
C THR A 367 -8.95 15.03 -4.83
N VAL A 368 -7.76 15.61 -4.86
CA VAL A 368 -6.53 14.83 -5.11
C VAL A 368 -6.17 13.92 -3.93
N VAL A 369 -6.43 14.32 -2.70
CA VAL A 369 -6.18 13.48 -1.51
C VAL A 369 -7.33 12.55 -1.18
N ALA A 370 -8.44 12.61 -1.92
CA ALA A 370 -9.54 11.68 -1.75
C ALA A 370 -9.11 10.26 -2.16
N SER A 371 -9.62 9.26 -1.46
CA SER A 371 -9.55 7.89 -1.96
C SER A 371 -10.53 7.71 -3.11
N ILE A 372 -10.04 7.38 -4.30
CA ILE A 372 -10.82 7.23 -5.53
C ILE A 372 -10.67 5.79 -6.01
N ILE A 373 -11.80 5.12 -6.23
CA ILE A 373 -11.85 3.75 -6.77
C ILE A 373 -12.76 3.75 -7.98
N GLU A 374 -12.23 3.42 -9.14
CA GLU A 374 -12.94 3.47 -10.41
C GLU A 374 -12.80 2.16 -11.19
N SER A 375 -13.87 1.77 -11.88
CA SER A 375 -13.86 0.61 -12.81
C SER A 375 -13.30 -0.67 -12.19
N SER A 376 -13.62 -0.92 -10.91
CA SER A 376 -13.04 -1.99 -10.10
C SER A 376 -14.14 -2.77 -9.41
N ASP A 377 -14.21 -4.05 -9.65
CA ASP A 377 -15.29 -4.94 -9.25
C ASP A 377 -14.85 -6.02 -8.25
N VAL A 378 -15.80 -6.60 -7.55
CA VAL A 378 -15.61 -7.75 -6.66
C VAL A 378 -16.46 -8.91 -7.14
N TYR A 379 -15.82 -10.03 -7.34
CA TYR A 379 -16.47 -11.28 -7.72
C TYR A 379 -16.23 -12.35 -6.66
N GLY A 380 -17.28 -13.01 -6.22
CA GLY A 380 -17.21 -14.18 -5.38
C GLY A 380 -16.85 -15.45 -6.16
N ALA A 381 -16.35 -16.47 -5.47
CA ALA A 381 -16.32 -17.83 -6.01
C ALA A 381 -17.76 -18.36 -6.18
N THR A 382 -17.92 -19.53 -6.80
CA THR A 382 -19.25 -20.15 -6.98
C THR A 382 -20.03 -20.22 -5.67
N GLY A 383 -21.18 -19.55 -5.62
CA GLY A 383 -22.01 -19.46 -4.40
C GLY A 383 -21.90 -18.12 -3.64
N GLY A 384 -21.00 -17.21 -4.06
CA GLY A 384 -20.85 -15.89 -3.46
C GLY A 384 -19.75 -15.81 -2.39
N PHE A 385 -19.78 -14.77 -1.56
CA PHE A 385 -18.83 -14.57 -0.47
C PHE A 385 -19.47 -13.90 0.75
N ASN A 386 -18.90 -14.12 1.92
CA ASN A 386 -19.32 -13.55 3.18
C ASN A 386 -18.26 -12.58 3.71
N VAL A 387 -18.72 -11.48 4.30
CA VAL A 387 -17.87 -10.46 4.92
C VAL A 387 -18.26 -10.33 6.39
N LEU A 388 -17.28 -10.33 7.29
CA LEU A 388 -17.49 -10.23 8.72
C LEU A 388 -16.60 -9.16 9.36
N ALA A 389 -17.20 -8.28 10.16
CA ALA A 389 -16.50 -7.43 11.11
C ALA A 389 -16.89 -7.87 12.53
N THR A 390 -15.89 -8.20 13.37
CA THR A 390 -16.12 -8.89 14.67
C THR A 390 -15.93 -7.99 15.87
N ASP A 391 -15.98 -6.68 15.76
CA ASP A 391 -15.71 -5.81 16.92
C ASP A 391 -16.45 -6.30 18.18
N GLY A 392 -15.68 -6.86 19.13
CA GLY A 392 -16.20 -7.53 20.31
C GLY A 392 -16.77 -6.62 21.40
N ASP A 393 -16.62 -5.31 21.27
CA ASP A 393 -17.12 -4.33 22.24
C ASP A 393 -18.49 -3.73 21.86
N GLY A 394 -19.15 -4.25 20.84
CA GLY A 394 -20.58 -4.03 20.61
C GLY A 394 -20.99 -2.79 19.83
N ASP A 395 -20.10 -1.85 19.53
CA ASP A 395 -20.52 -0.57 18.98
C ASP A 395 -19.98 -0.17 17.59
N THR A 396 -18.97 -0.84 17.03
CA THR A 396 -18.27 -0.28 15.86
C THR A 396 -17.90 -1.24 14.73
N GLY A 397 -18.24 -2.49 14.77
CA GLY A 397 -17.97 -3.44 13.67
C GLY A 397 -18.73 -3.02 12.39
N ARG A 398 -17.99 -2.69 11.30
CA ARG A 398 -18.58 -2.27 10.02
C ARG A 398 -18.20 -3.23 8.91
N ALA A 399 -19.19 -3.90 8.36
CA ALA A 399 -19.02 -4.82 7.26
C ALA A 399 -19.84 -4.38 6.03
N GLY A 400 -19.26 -4.47 4.86
CA GLY A 400 -19.92 -4.16 3.61
C GLY A 400 -19.49 -5.08 2.46
N GLY A 401 -20.39 -5.38 1.55
CA GLY A 401 -20.09 -6.20 0.38
C GLY A 401 -19.00 -5.63 -0.50
N TYR A 402 -18.82 -4.29 -0.50
CA TYR A 402 -17.73 -3.60 -1.21
C TYR A 402 -16.76 -2.93 -0.23
N ALA A 403 -17.25 -2.05 0.61
CA ALA A 403 -16.43 -1.31 1.58
C ALA A 403 -17.00 -1.45 3.00
N GLY A 404 -16.13 -1.66 3.99
CA GLY A 404 -16.51 -1.65 5.40
C GLY A 404 -16.76 -0.23 5.89
N GLU A 405 -15.86 0.70 5.57
CA GLU A 405 -16.01 2.12 5.88
C GLU A 405 -15.45 3.02 4.78
N LEU A 406 -16.17 4.08 4.46
CA LEU A 406 -15.72 5.15 3.57
C LEU A 406 -15.84 6.48 4.32
N LEU A 407 -14.72 7.22 4.41
CA LEU A 407 -14.64 8.53 5.07
C LEU A 407 -14.14 9.58 4.08
N GLY A 408 -14.92 10.62 3.87
CA GLY A 408 -14.60 11.78 3.04
C GLY A 408 -14.24 13.02 3.86
#